data_38f99592fc23481db7378a8d94f7e01a
#
_entry.id   38f99592fc23481db7378a8d94f7e01a
#
_cell.length_a   1.000
_cell.length_b   1.000
_cell.length_c   1.000
_cell.angle_alpha   90.00
_cell.angle_beta   90.00
_cell.angle_gamma   90.00
#
_symmetry.space_group_name_H-M   'P 1'
#
loop_
_entity.id
_entity.type
_entity.pdbx_description
1 polymer ?
#
loop_
_entity_poly.entity_id
_entity_poly.type
_entity_poly.pdbx_seq_one_letter_code
_entity_poly.pdbx_strand_id
1 'polypeptide(L)'
;LMTDPTGFDEWHILPGQGIYYNPPMIHNGKKVKHEGYTTDLITDFSLEWLKKRDPSKPFLLMCQHKAPHREWSPALRHLGHNGDKPFAEPANLFDSYANRGLAVRDQDMSIEKTFTETDAKLKAPGSLTPEQKKQWDAYYEPRNKEFEKSQLSGSDLVRWRYQRYMHDYLGCIKAVDEGVGRVLDYLDEAGLAENTIVVYSSDQGFFLGEHGWFDKRWIFEESLRTPLVVRWPGVTQPGQVCNEIVSNVDFAETFLDAAGVEVPKEMQGASLVPILKGQTPADWRKSFYYHYYEYPVPHRVRPHEGVITDQFKLVRIYAPEEPYFELYDRKADPAEMKNFSNDPAYAETVKMMTAELAKLRTQLDVPAETPREAFGNRPLE
;
A
#
# COMPACT_ATOMS: atom_id res chain seq x y z
N LEU A 1 5.39 0.62 19.88
CA LEU A 1 6.76 0.45 20.40
C LEU A 1 7.67 0.21 19.21
N MET A 2 8.64 1.09 19.00
CA MET A 2 9.69 0.82 18.02
C MET A 2 10.84 0.12 18.75
N THR A 3 11.17 -1.05 18.26
CA THR A 3 12.42 -1.74 18.61
C THR A 3 13.44 -1.48 17.51
N ASP A 4 14.72 -1.49 17.88
CA ASP A 4 15.76 -1.38 16.88
C ASP A 4 15.71 -2.60 15.94
N PRO A 5 15.94 -2.42 14.62
CA PRO A 5 16.05 -3.53 13.69
C PRO A 5 17.15 -4.49 14.10
N THR A 6 16.91 -5.77 13.89
CA THR A 6 17.89 -6.83 14.13
C THR A 6 18.34 -7.44 12.81
N GLY A 7 19.62 -7.84 12.71
CA GLY A 7 20.18 -8.45 11.50
C GLY A 7 20.63 -7.46 10.41
N PHE A 8 20.61 -6.15 10.69
CA PHE A 8 21.11 -5.13 9.78
C PHE A 8 22.40 -4.48 10.34
N ASP A 9 23.37 -4.27 9.48
CA ASP A 9 24.63 -3.58 9.83
C ASP A 9 24.43 -2.07 9.93
N GLU A 10 23.56 -1.51 9.08
CA GLU A 10 23.21 -0.09 9.06
C GLU A 10 21.73 0.09 8.78
N TRP A 11 21.10 1.05 9.47
CA TRP A 11 19.69 1.36 9.25
C TRP A 11 19.34 2.81 9.58
N HIS A 12 18.42 3.35 8.78
CA HIS A 12 17.82 4.66 8.92
C HIS A 12 16.29 4.53 8.97
N ILE A 13 15.65 4.97 10.02
CA ILE A 13 14.21 4.78 10.23
C ILE A 13 13.53 6.12 10.43
N LEU A 14 12.36 6.27 9.77
CA LEU A 14 11.41 7.32 10.04
C LEU A 14 10.55 6.94 11.26
N PRO A 15 10.51 7.76 12.34
CA PRO A 15 9.58 7.52 13.44
C PRO A 15 8.12 7.59 13.00
N GLY A 16 7.31 6.61 13.41
CA GLY A 16 5.90 6.52 13.02
C GLY A 16 5.72 6.49 11.51
N GLN A 17 4.82 7.28 10.97
CA GLN A 17 4.60 7.39 9.52
C GLN A 17 5.57 8.36 8.82
N GLY A 18 6.46 9.02 9.56
CA GLY A 18 7.38 10.00 9.01
C GLY A 18 6.70 11.25 8.45
N ILE A 19 7.51 12.20 7.98
CA ILE A 19 7.07 13.42 7.30
C ILE A 19 7.84 13.56 5.99
N TYR A 20 7.31 14.33 5.03
CA TYR A 20 7.89 14.47 3.70
C TYR A 20 9.08 15.42 3.62
N TYR A 21 9.16 16.41 4.48
CA TYR A 21 10.21 17.43 4.47
C TYR A 21 10.93 17.50 5.80
N ASN A 22 12.25 17.57 5.76
CA ASN A 22 13.12 17.81 6.91
C ASN A 22 12.87 16.83 8.07
N PRO A 23 12.85 15.51 7.79
CA PRO A 23 12.44 14.49 8.75
C PRO A 23 13.43 14.35 9.91
N PRO A 24 12.93 14.15 11.14
CA PRO A 24 13.73 13.46 12.14
C PRO A 24 13.83 11.99 11.75
N MET A 25 15.00 11.40 11.83
CA MET A 25 15.23 9.97 11.57
C MET A 25 16.03 9.35 12.73
N ILE A 26 16.00 8.04 12.82
CA ILE A 26 16.84 7.28 13.73
C ILE A 26 17.87 6.54 12.89
N HIS A 27 19.14 6.87 13.08
CA HIS A 27 20.26 6.26 12.40
C HIS A 27 21.03 5.40 13.41
N ASN A 28 21.01 4.08 13.28
CA ASN A 28 21.64 3.12 14.21
C ASN A 28 21.40 3.51 15.68
N GLY A 29 20.15 3.72 16.09
CA GLY A 29 19.73 4.09 17.44
C GLY A 29 19.88 5.58 17.79
N LYS A 30 20.47 6.41 16.96
CA LYS A 30 20.67 7.85 17.22
C LYS A 30 19.66 8.69 16.46
N LYS A 31 18.94 9.57 17.17
CA LYS A 31 18.03 10.54 16.55
C LYS A 31 18.84 11.64 15.85
N VAL A 32 18.57 11.83 14.56
CA VAL A 32 19.20 12.84 13.71
C VAL A 32 18.11 13.59 12.95
N LYS A 33 18.18 14.92 12.90
CA LYS A 33 17.30 15.73 12.05
C LYS A 33 18.02 15.99 10.73
N HIS A 34 17.33 15.71 9.64
CA HIS A 34 17.84 15.97 8.29
C HIS A 34 17.09 17.14 7.66
N GLU A 35 17.77 17.88 6.80
CA GLU A 35 17.14 18.84 5.90
C GLU A 35 17.04 18.22 4.50
N GLY A 36 15.88 18.35 3.87
CA GLY A 36 15.64 17.83 2.53
C GLY A 36 14.30 17.13 2.38
N TYR A 37 14.07 16.59 1.20
CA TYR A 37 12.89 15.80 0.87
C TYR A 37 13.11 14.34 1.23
N THR A 38 12.22 13.77 1.99
CA THR A 38 12.40 12.43 2.61
C THR A 38 12.69 11.32 1.60
N THR A 39 12.01 11.33 0.44
CA THR A 39 12.25 10.33 -0.62
C THR A 39 13.68 10.41 -1.15
N ASP A 40 14.19 11.63 -1.34
CA ASP A 40 15.56 11.85 -1.82
C ASP A 40 16.57 11.39 -0.76
N LEU A 41 16.36 11.76 0.52
CA LEU A 41 17.22 11.36 1.62
C LEU A 41 17.33 9.83 1.76
N ILE A 42 16.22 9.09 1.64
CA ILE A 42 16.23 7.63 1.69
C ILE A 42 17.05 7.06 0.52
N THR A 43 16.88 7.61 -0.67
CA THR A 43 17.67 7.22 -1.85
C THR A 43 19.16 7.54 -1.66
N ASP A 44 19.48 8.73 -1.14
CA ASP A 44 20.87 9.15 -0.88
C ASP A 44 21.57 8.23 0.12
N PHE A 45 20.91 7.89 1.24
CA PHE A 45 21.46 6.94 2.22
C PHE A 45 21.67 5.56 1.62
N SER A 46 20.74 5.09 0.79
CA SER A 46 20.87 3.81 0.08
C SER A 46 22.09 3.80 -0.85
N LEU A 47 22.28 4.88 -1.62
CA LEU A 47 23.42 5.03 -2.51
C LEU A 47 24.74 5.20 -1.74
N GLU A 48 24.74 5.97 -0.66
CA GLU A 48 25.93 6.11 0.19
C GLU A 48 26.35 4.78 0.80
N TRP A 49 25.40 4.00 1.28
CA TRP A 49 25.67 2.67 1.81
C TRP A 49 26.21 1.73 0.75
N LEU A 50 25.62 1.68 -0.44
CA LEU A 50 26.10 0.89 -1.57
C LEU A 50 27.54 1.23 -1.95
N LYS A 51 27.92 2.51 -1.89
CA LYS A 51 29.28 2.97 -2.17
C LYS A 51 30.32 2.58 -1.10
N LYS A 52 29.87 2.48 0.15
CA LYS A 52 30.74 2.20 1.33
C LYS A 52 30.81 0.71 1.68
N ARG A 53 29.89 -0.11 1.18
CA ARG A 53 29.84 -1.54 1.52
C ARG A 53 31.13 -2.28 1.22
N ASP A 54 31.38 -3.36 1.92
CA ASP A 54 32.47 -4.28 1.58
C ASP A 54 32.17 -5.01 0.25
N PRO A 55 32.94 -4.75 -0.83
CA PRO A 55 32.67 -5.35 -2.14
C PRO A 55 32.92 -6.86 -2.18
N SER A 56 33.60 -7.43 -1.20
CA SER A 56 33.87 -8.87 -1.10
C SER A 56 32.70 -9.68 -0.53
N LYS A 57 31.66 -9.00 0.01
CA LYS A 57 30.52 -9.64 0.65
C LYS A 57 29.23 -9.46 -0.17
N PRO A 58 28.32 -10.44 -0.16
CA PRO A 58 26.96 -10.24 -0.64
C PRO A 58 26.25 -9.20 0.21
N PHE A 59 25.20 -8.61 -0.32
CA PHE A 59 24.41 -7.60 0.40
C PHE A 59 22.92 -7.76 0.24
N LEU A 60 22.16 -7.27 1.22
CA LEU A 60 20.74 -7.00 1.16
C LEU A 60 20.51 -5.50 1.43
N LEU A 61 19.85 -4.82 0.51
CA LEU A 61 19.43 -3.42 0.67
C LEU A 61 17.91 -3.32 0.64
N MET A 62 17.31 -2.73 1.66
CA MET A 62 15.89 -2.39 1.72
C MET A 62 15.73 -0.86 1.59
N CYS A 63 15.52 -0.36 0.36
CA CYS A 63 15.26 1.06 0.08
C CYS A 63 13.76 1.33 0.15
N GLN A 64 13.24 1.68 1.33
CA GLN A 64 11.81 1.81 1.61
C GLN A 64 11.40 3.26 1.73
N HIS A 65 10.75 3.80 0.69
CA HIS A 65 10.26 5.18 0.68
C HIS A 65 8.99 5.34 1.50
N LYS A 66 8.83 6.51 2.19
CA LYS A 66 7.56 6.92 2.79
C LYS A 66 6.48 7.18 1.72
N ALA A 67 6.88 7.78 0.60
CA ALA A 67 5.97 8.08 -0.51
C ALA A 67 5.46 6.78 -1.15
N PRO A 68 4.18 6.70 -1.53
CA PRO A 68 3.15 7.76 -1.53
C PRO A 68 2.19 7.73 -0.33
N HIS A 69 2.62 7.40 0.88
CA HIS A 69 1.74 7.45 2.06
C HIS A 69 1.14 8.86 2.27
N ARG A 70 -0.08 8.94 2.80
CA ARG A 70 -0.70 10.21 3.24
C ARG A 70 0.29 11.01 4.12
N GLU A 71 0.41 12.29 3.98
CA GLU A 71 -0.37 13.31 3.22
C GLU A 71 0.29 13.72 1.90
N TRP A 72 0.57 12.93 0.98
CA TRP A 72 1.07 13.16 -0.39
C TRP A 72 1.63 14.57 -0.64
N SER A 73 2.72 14.96 0.00
CA SER A 73 3.38 16.26 -0.22
C SER A 73 4.47 16.10 -1.27
N PRO A 74 4.26 16.59 -2.51
CA PRO A 74 5.22 16.44 -3.60
C PRO A 74 6.55 17.11 -3.31
N ALA A 75 7.64 16.65 -3.91
CA ALA A 75 8.89 17.40 -3.94
C ALA A 75 8.68 18.75 -4.64
N LEU A 76 9.36 19.81 -4.17
CA LEU A 76 9.19 21.16 -4.74
C LEU A 76 9.44 21.20 -6.24
N ARG A 77 10.38 20.41 -6.76
CA ARG A 77 10.67 20.27 -8.19
C ARG A 77 9.55 19.59 -8.99
N HIS A 78 8.61 18.92 -8.30
CA HIS A 78 7.48 18.21 -8.92
C HIS A 78 6.13 18.90 -8.70
N LEU A 79 6.12 20.07 -8.08
CA LEU A 79 4.91 20.90 -8.02
C LEU A 79 4.45 21.21 -9.44
N GLY A 80 3.21 20.82 -9.76
CA GLY A 80 2.66 21.00 -11.11
C GLY A 80 3.24 20.08 -12.18
N HIS A 81 3.93 19.00 -11.81
CA HIS A 81 4.55 18.04 -12.75
C HIS A 81 3.58 17.53 -13.83
N ASN A 82 2.32 17.33 -13.49
CA ASN A 82 1.29 16.84 -14.43
C ASN A 82 0.56 17.96 -15.17
N GLY A 83 0.99 19.23 -15.04
CA GLY A 83 0.27 20.40 -15.55
C GLY A 83 -1.09 20.57 -14.87
N ASP A 84 -2.01 21.27 -15.57
CA ASP A 84 -3.38 21.51 -15.09
C ASP A 84 -4.41 20.58 -15.79
N LYS A 85 -3.95 19.54 -16.49
CA LYS A 85 -4.84 18.59 -17.17
C LYS A 85 -5.57 17.72 -16.13
N PRO A 86 -6.91 17.66 -16.18
CA PRO A 86 -7.67 16.86 -15.24
C PRO A 86 -7.42 15.36 -15.46
N PHE A 87 -7.37 14.62 -14.38
CA PHE A 87 -7.36 13.14 -14.39
C PHE A 87 -8.77 12.61 -14.60
N ALA A 88 -8.88 11.49 -15.30
CA ALA A 88 -10.14 10.78 -15.42
C ALA A 88 -10.63 10.32 -14.03
N GLU A 89 -11.90 10.53 -13.77
CA GLU A 89 -12.53 10.06 -12.53
C GLU A 89 -12.78 8.56 -12.62
N PRO A 90 -12.56 7.79 -11.53
CA PRO A 90 -13.04 6.41 -11.46
C PRO A 90 -14.56 6.37 -11.66
N ALA A 91 -15.05 5.36 -12.38
CA ALA A 91 -16.48 5.22 -12.65
C ALA A 91 -17.33 5.11 -11.35
N ASN A 92 -16.71 4.66 -10.26
CA ASN A 92 -17.31 4.50 -8.94
C ASN A 92 -16.87 5.56 -7.92
N LEU A 93 -16.36 6.73 -8.36
CA LEU A 93 -16.04 7.85 -7.45
C LEU A 93 -17.24 8.28 -6.58
N PHE A 94 -18.45 8.15 -7.11
CA PHE A 94 -19.71 8.44 -6.41
C PHE A 94 -20.51 7.17 -6.13
N ASP A 95 -19.83 6.16 -5.56
CA ASP A 95 -20.47 4.90 -5.21
C ASP A 95 -21.54 5.11 -4.13
N SER A 96 -22.74 4.59 -4.39
CA SER A 96 -23.85 4.64 -3.44
C SER A 96 -23.80 3.55 -2.36
N TYR A 97 -22.88 2.60 -2.51
CA TYR A 97 -22.77 1.40 -1.68
C TYR A 97 -24.06 0.57 -1.60
N ALA A 98 -24.89 0.68 -2.65
CA ALA A 98 -26.11 -0.11 -2.73
C ALA A 98 -25.78 -1.61 -2.69
N ASN A 99 -26.61 -2.41 -2.03
CA ASN A 99 -26.45 -3.86 -1.91
C ASN A 99 -25.21 -4.31 -1.07
N ARG A 100 -24.48 -3.40 -0.41
CA ARG A 100 -23.39 -3.74 0.52
C ARG A 100 -23.79 -3.45 1.95
N GLY A 101 -23.14 -4.11 2.92
CA GLY A 101 -23.45 -4.01 4.33
C GLY A 101 -23.12 -2.65 4.95
N LEU A 102 -23.52 -2.48 6.21
CA LEU A 102 -23.31 -1.23 6.94
C LEU A 102 -21.85 -0.84 7.07
N ALA A 103 -20.93 -1.80 7.23
CA ALA A 103 -19.53 -1.52 7.44
C ALA A 103 -18.90 -0.68 6.31
N VAL A 104 -19.29 -0.96 5.06
CA VAL A 104 -18.82 -0.19 3.89
C VAL A 104 -19.38 1.24 3.89
N ARG A 105 -20.56 1.45 4.47
CA ARG A 105 -21.22 2.78 4.54
C ARG A 105 -20.77 3.60 5.75
N ASP A 106 -20.50 2.93 6.88
CA ASP A 106 -20.19 3.57 8.17
C ASP A 106 -18.75 4.05 8.27
N GLN A 107 -17.86 3.46 7.48
CA GLN A 107 -16.45 3.89 7.45
C GLN A 107 -16.33 5.32 6.92
N ASP A 108 -15.26 5.99 7.29
CA ASP A 108 -15.03 7.38 6.94
C ASP A 108 -13.76 7.60 6.11
N MET A 109 -13.24 6.55 5.47
CA MET A 109 -12.13 6.60 4.52
C MET A 109 -12.60 7.20 3.19
N SER A 110 -13.06 8.43 3.20
CA SER A 110 -13.80 9.05 2.11
C SER A 110 -13.22 10.42 1.73
N ILE A 111 -13.07 10.65 0.42
CA ILE A 111 -12.72 11.97 -0.13
C ILE A 111 -13.77 13.02 0.28
N GLU A 112 -15.03 12.62 0.39
CA GLU A 112 -16.10 13.53 0.80
C GLU A 112 -15.97 13.94 2.27
N LYS A 113 -15.73 12.98 3.20
CA LYS A 113 -15.88 13.21 4.65
C LYS A 113 -14.57 13.54 5.36
N THR A 114 -13.50 12.85 5.03
CA THR A 114 -12.25 12.85 5.83
C THR A 114 -11.03 13.41 5.13
N PHE A 115 -11.20 13.94 3.91
CA PHE A 115 -10.15 14.64 3.20
C PHE A 115 -9.93 16.03 3.82
N THR A 116 -8.80 16.18 4.53
CA THR A 116 -8.53 17.35 5.37
C THR A 116 -7.96 18.54 4.59
N GLU A 117 -7.87 19.70 5.23
CA GLU A 117 -7.17 20.86 4.67
C GLU A 117 -5.70 20.59 4.37
N THR A 118 -5.05 19.72 5.15
CA THR A 118 -3.67 19.31 4.91
C THR A 118 -3.57 18.41 3.68
N ASP A 119 -4.49 17.48 3.50
CA ASP A 119 -4.57 16.66 2.29
C ASP A 119 -4.79 17.52 1.04
N ALA A 120 -5.65 18.52 1.13
CA ALA A 120 -5.94 19.49 0.07
C ALA A 120 -4.83 20.55 -0.12
N LYS A 121 -3.77 20.54 0.71
CA LYS A 121 -2.70 21.56 0.69
C LYS A 121 -3.20 23.00 0.91
N LEU A 122 -4.32 23.15 1.59
CA LEU A 122 -4.77 24.45 2.10
C LEU A 122 -3.90 24.95 3.25
N LYS A 123 -3.20 24.00 3.90
CA LYS A 123 -2.16 24.27 4.91
C LYS A 123 -0.84 23.70 4.43
N ALA A 124 0.21 24.50 4.49
CA ALA A 124 1.56 24.06 4.20
C ALA A 124 2.09 23.11 5.31
N PRO A 125 2.96 22.14 4.97
CA PRO A 125 3.65 21.35 5.98
C PRO A 125 4.44 22.22 6.96
N GLY A 126 4.25 21.97 8.26
CA GLY A 126 4.92 22.77 9.31
C GLY A 126 6.43 22.54 9.42
N SER A 127 6.97 21.55 8.71
CA SER A 127 8.39 21.21 8.71
C SER A 127 9.21 21.92 7.63
N LEU A 128 8.58 22.69 6.75
CA LEU A 128 9.27 23.41 5.67
C LEU A 128 10.22 24.49 6.25
N THR A 129 11.39 24.64 5.62
CA THR A 129 12.21 25.85 5.85
C THR A 129 11.53 27.08 5.24
N PRO A 130 11.95 28.31 5.60
CA PRO A 130 11.40 29.52 4.98
C PRO A 130 11.52 29.53 3.45
N GLU A 131 12.61 29.05 2.90
CA GLU A 131 12.87 28.96 1.46
C GLU A 131 11.97 27.92 0.79
N GLN A 132 11.83 26.76 1.40
CA GLN A 132 10.92 25.71 0.94
C GLN A 132 9.46 26.21 0.98
N LYS A 133 9.09 26.88 2.07
CA LYS A 133 7.75 27.44 2.24
C LYS A 133 7.44 28.48 1.17
N LYS A 134 8.39 29.35 0.85
CA LYS A 134 8.23 30.37 -0.21
C LYS A 134 7.90 29.71 -1.58
N GLN A 135 8.59 28.63 -1.94
CA GLN A 135 8.32 27.90 -3.18
C GLN A 135 6.97 27.18 -3.13
N TRP A 136 6.66 26.56 -2.00
CA TRP A 136 5.38 25.89 -1.75
C TRP A 136 4.20 26.86 -1.89
N ASP A 137 4.27 28.00 -1.20
CA ASP A 137 3.23 29.03 -1.21
C ASP A 137 3.06 29.62 -2.61
N ALA A 138 4.15 29.87 -3.34
CA ALA A 138 4.08 30.38 -4.71
C ALA A 138 3.26 29.47 -5.64
N TYR A 139 3.26 28.15 -5.40
CA TYR A 139 2.47 27.20 -6.17
C TYR A 139 1.04 27.05 -5.64
N TYR A 140 0.86 26.84 -4.33
CA TYR A 140 -0.44 26.50 -3.76
C TYR A 140 -1.32 27.71 -3.43
N GLU A 141 -0.78 28.84 -2.99
CA GLU A 141 -1.62 29.99 -2.60
C GLU A 141 -2.53 30.54 -3.72
N PRO A 142 -2.06 30.70 -4.96
CA PRO A 142 -2.97 31.13 -6.04
C PRO A 142 -4.12 30.15 -6.27
N ARG A 143 -3.83 28.84 -6.25
CA ARG A 143 -4.79 27.76 -6.44
C ARG A 143 -5.77 27.65 -5.27
N ASN A 144 -5.31 27.87 -4.06
CA ASN A 144 -6.14 27.88 -2.86
C ASN A 144 -7.08 29.10 -2.84
N LYS A 145 -6.61 30.29 -3.24
CA LYS A 145 -7.45 31.49 -3.38
C LYS A 145 -8.54 31.31 -4.46
N GLU A 146 -8.24 30.61 -5.54
CA GLU A 146 -9.24 30.25 -6.56
C GLU A 146 -10.29 29.27 -6.02
N PHE A 147 -9.84 28.23 -5.31
CA PHE A 147 -10.74 27.30 -4.63
C PHE A 147 -11.65 27.99 -3.62
N GLU A 148 -11.12 28.87 -2.77
CA GLU A 148 -11.91 29.64 -1.79
C GLU A 148 -13.00 30.49 -2.47
N LYS A 149 -12.69 31.12 -3.59
CA LYS A 149 -13.65 31.91 -4.38
C LYS A 149 -14.73 31.07 -5.05
N SER A 150 -14.41 29.83 -5.40
CA SER A 150 -15.33 28.95 -6.14
C SER A 150 -16.50 28.45 -5.30
N GLN A 151 -16.40 28.46 -3.96
CA GLN A 151 -17.46 28.03 -3.02
C GLN A 151 -18.04 26.66 -3.36
N LEU A 152 -17.20 25.72 -3.82
CA LEU A 152 -17.62 24.39 -4.23
C LEU A 152 -18.25 23.62 -3.06
N SER A 153 -19.27 22.82 -3.37
CA SER A 153 -19.96 21.95 -2.43
C SER A 153 -20.44 20.66 -3.10
N GLY A 154 -20.86 19.68 -2.30
CA GLY A 154 -21.38 18.41 -2.82
C GLY A 154 -20.39 17.72 -3.77
N SER A 155 -20.90 17.22 -4.89
CA SER A 155 -20.11 16.47 -5.87
C SER A 155 -18.97 17.29 -6.50
N ASP A 156 -19.15 18.59 -6.67
CA ASP A 156 -18.10 19.43 -7.27
C ASP A 156 -16.92 19.62 -6.32
N LEU A 157 -17.17 19.69 -5.02
CA LEU A 157 -16.12 19.68 -4.01
C LEU A 157 -15.36 18.34 -3.97
N VAL A 158 -16.08 17.21 -4.10
CA VAL A 158 -15.45 15.88 -4.18
C VAL A 158 -14.55 15.76 -5.41
N ARG A 159 -15.02 16.20 -6.57
CA ARG A 159 -14.23 16.23 -7.81
C ARG A 159 -12.97 17.09 -7.67
N TRP A 160 -13.13 18.28 -7.10
CA TRP A 160 -11.98 19.16 -6.86
C TRP A 160 -10.94 18.50 -5.91
N ARG A 161 -11.41 17.88 -4.82
CA ARG A 161 -10.54 17.14 -3.88
C ARG A 161 -9.83 16.00 -4.58
N TYR A 162 -10.55 15.23 -5.40
CA TYR A 162 -9.99 14.13 -6.19
C TYR A 162 -8.88 14.62 -7.14
N GLN A 163 -9.11 15.71 -7.88
CA GLN A 163 -8.10 16.28 -8.76
C GLN A 163 -6.86 16.74 -7.98
N ARG A 164 -7.06 17.45 -6.87
CA ARG A 164 -5.97 17.87 -5.99
C ARG A 164 -5.17 16.66 -5.47
N TYR A 165 -5.87 15.64 -5.02
CA TYR A 165 -5.29 14.39 -4.55
C TYR A 165 -4.42 13.73 -5.62
N MET A 166 -4.94 13.54 -6.83
CA MET A 166 -4.24 12.88 -7.92
C MET A 166 -2.98 13.62 -8.36
N HIS A 167 -3.04 14.96 -8.47
CA HIS A 167 -1.88 15.76 -8.81
C HIS A 167 -0.76 15.63 -7.77
N ASP A 168 -1.10 15.70 -6.49
CA ASP A 168 -0.14 15.64 -5.41
C ASP A 168 0.42 14.21 -5.22
N TYR A 169 -0.44 13.19 -5.32
CA TYR A 169 -0.04 11.78 -5.25
C TYR A 169 0.98 11.43 -6.35
N LEU A 170 0.69 11.77 -7.60
CA LEU A 170 1.59 11.49 -8.72
C LEU A 170 2.87 12.33 -8.68
N GLY A 171 2.82 13.53 -8.09
CA GLY A 171 4.02 14.30 -7.81
C GLY A 171 4.95 13.62 -6.79
N CYS A 172 4.38 12.90 -5.81
CA CYS A 172 5.16 12.06 -4.89
C CYS A 172 5.74 10.83 -5.60
N ILE A 173 4.94 10.15 -6.43
CA ILE A 173 5.39 8.99 -7.22
C ILE A 173 6.56 9.37 -8.13
N LYS A 174 6.54 10.56 -8.73
CA LYS A 174 7.63 11.01 -9.60
C LYS A 174 8.98 11.07 -8.86
N ALA A 175 8.99 11.48 -7.61
CA ALA A 175 10.21 11.46 -6.81
C ALA A 175 10.68 10.02 -6.47
N VAL A 176 9.74 9.08 -6.27
CA VAL A 176 10.08 7.66 -6.07
C VAL A 176 10.69 7.08 -7.36
N ASP A 177 10.06 7.34 -8.50
CA ASP A 177 10.55 6.92 -9.82
C ASP A 177 11.99 7.39 -10.08
N GLU A 178 12.29 8.67 -9.80
CA GLU A 178 13.64 9.22 -9.88
C GLU A 178 14.60 8.51 -8.92
N GLY A 179 14.17 8.26 -7.67
CA GLY A 179 14.97 7.56 -6.67
C GLY A 179 15.31 6.14 -7.09
N VAL A 180 14.32 5.40 -7.60
CA VAL A 180 14.53 4.05 -8.16
C VAL A 180 15.49 4.09 -9.33
N GLY A 181 15.31 5.03 -10.27
CA GLY A 181 16.22 5.22 -11.41
C GLY A 181 17.66 5.39 -10.95
N ARG A 182 17.91 6.30 -9.99
CA ARG A 182 19.25 6.56 -9.44
C ARG A 182 19.90 5.31 -8.82
N VAL A 183 19.14 4.45 -8.15
CA VAL A 183 19.67 3.20 -7.59
C VAL A 183 20.01 2.22 -8.71
N LEU A 184 19.15 2.09 -9.72
CA LEU A 184 19.40 1.22 -10.88
C LEU A 184 20.61 1.66 -11.70
N ASP A 185 20.72 2.97 -11.98
CA ASP A 185 21.87 3.55 -12.68
C ASP A 185 23.19 3.25 -11.93
N TYR A 186 23.18 3.38 -10.60
CA TYR A 186 24.34 3.04 -9.79
C TYR A 186 24.71 1.55 -9.90
N LEU A 187 23.73 0.65 -9.91
CA LEU A 187 24.02 -0.80 -10.07
C LEU A 187 24.67 -1.09 -11.42
N ASP A 188 24.24 -0.41 -12.48
CA ASP A 188 24.80 -0.55 -13.82
C ASP A 188 26.23 0.04 -13.88
N GLU A 189 26.42 1.28 -13.40
CA GLU A 189 27.72 1.97 -13.36
C GLU A 189 28.76 1.24 -12.51
N ALA A 190 28.35 0.62 -11.41
CA ALA A 190 29.21 -0.14 -10.51
C ALA A 190 29.46 -1.59 -10.97
N GLY A 191 28.90 -2.02 -12.10
CA GLY A 191 29.02 -3.40 -12.60
C GLY A 191 28.34 -4.45 -11.73
N LEU A 192 27.31 -4.06 -10.96
CA LEU A 192 26.60 -4.93 -10.00
C LEU A 192 25.32 -5.50 -10.58
N ALA A 193 24.76 -4.89 -11.63
CA ALA A 193 23.45 -5.19 -12.14
C ALA A 193 23.23 -6.65 -12.50
N GLU A 194 24.25 -7.28 -13.13
CA GLU A 194 24.21 -8.69 -13.57
C GLU A 194 24.26 -9.70 -12.41
N ASN A 195 24.65 -9.26 -11.21
CA ASN A 195 24.73 -10.10 -10.01
C ASN A 195 23.86 -9.56 -8.86
N THR A 196 22.78 -8.86 -9.19
CA THR A 196 21.85 -8.31 -8.21
C THR A 196 20.40 -8.65 -8.56
N ILE A 197 19.69 -9.24 -7.61
CA ILE A 197 18.23 -9.39 -7.69
C ILE A 197 17.63 -8.06 -7.29
N VAL A 198 16.80 -7.46 -8.16
CA VAL A 198 16.06 -6.25 -7.85
C VAL A 198 14.58 -6.59 -7.74
N VAL A 199 13.98 -6.24 -6.62
CA VAL A 199 12.55 -6.40 -6.38
C VAL A 199 11.95 -5.02 -6.13
N TYR A 200 10.94 -4.66 -6.93
CA TYR A 200 10.11 -3.47 -6.70
C TYR A 200 8.72 -3.92 -6.26
N SER A 201 8.28 -3.42 -5.11
CA SER A 201 6.96 -3.73 -4.56
C SER A 201 6.47 -2.62 -3.63
N SER A 202 5.30 -2.83 -3.05
CA SER A 202 4.72 -2.02 -1.97
C SER A 202 4.21 -2.95 -0.87
N ASP A 203 4.02 -2.43 0.34
CA ASP A 203 3.45 -3.15 1.48
C ASP A 203 1.93 -3.37 1.31
N GLN A 204 1.23 -2.48 0.60
CA GLN A 204 -0.18 -2.61 0.22
C GLN A 204 -0.51 -1.80 -1.03
N GLY A 205 -1.71 -2.04 -1.60
CA GLY A 205 -2.31 -1.19 -2.61
C GLY A 205 -2.87 0.12 -2.02
N PHE A 206 -3.63 0.87 -2.83
CA PHE A 206 -4.16 2.18 -2.41
C PHE A 206 -5.37 2.58 -3.24
N PHE A 207 -6.43 3.11 -2.60
CA PHE A 207 -7.57 3.67 -3.30
C PHE A 207 -7.23 5.07 -3.85
N LEU A 208 -7.44 5.24 -5.14
CA LEU A 208 -7.21 6.49 -5.85
C LEU A 208 -8.52 7.10 -6.35
N GLY A 209 -9.53 7.10 -5.49
CA GLY A 209 -10.87 7.61 -5.78
C GLY A 209 -11.90 6.53 -6.06
N GLU A 210 -11.48 5.28 -6.27
CA GLU A 210 -12.42 4.17 -6.40
C GLU A 210 -13.27 4.06 -5.13
N HIS A 211 -14.54 3.77 -5.29
CA HIS A 211 -15.56 3.78 -4.25
C HIS A 211 -15.70 5.12 -3.50
N GLY A 212 -15.16 6.22 -4.04
CA GLY A 212 -15.09 7.52 -3.37
C GLY A 212 -14.05 7.59 -2.25
N TRP A 213 -13.12 6.63 -2.18
CA TRP A 213 -12.18 6.48 -1.09
C TRP A 213 -10.76 6.93 -1.45
N PHE A 214 -9.96 7.08 -0.42
CA PHE A 214 -8.51 7.17 -0.43
C PHE A 214 -7.94 6.28 0.68
N ASP A 215 -6.61 6.08 0.71
CA ASP A 215 -5.96 5.20 1.69
C ASP A 215 -6.15 3.71 1.33
N LYS A 216 -6.15 2.79 2.30
CA LYS A 216 -6.20 1.33 2.19
C LYS A 216 -7.09 0.79 3.32
N ARG A 217 -7.00 -0.42 3.77
CA ARG A 217 -7.65 -1.07 4.93
C ARG A 217 -8.80 -2.01 4.61
N TRP A 218 -9.39 -1.90 3.44
CA TRP A 218 -10.38 -2.87 2.99
C TRP A 218 -9.74 -3.99 2.17
N ILE A 219 -10.40 -5.15 2.15
CA ILE A 219 -10.00 -6.30 1.35
C ILE A 219 -10.29 -6.14 -0.18
N PHE A 220 -10.65 -4.95 -0.63
CA PHE A 220 -10.89 -4.67 -2.06
C PHE A 220 -9.60 -4.67 -2.87
N GLU A 221 -9.72 -4.90 -4.17
CA GLU A 221 -8.59 -5.09 -5.07
C GLU A 221 -7.60 -3.92 -5.03
N GLU A 222 -8.08 -2.69 -4.95
CA GLU A 222 -7.26 -1.48 -4.89
C GLU A 222 -6.32 -1.46 -3.67
N SER A 223 -6.77 -2.03 -2.56
CA SER A 223 -5.98 -2.14 -1.33
C SER A 223 -5.07 -3.37 -1.31
N LEU A 224 -5.49 -4.48 -1.92
CA LEU A 224 -4.74 -5.75 -1.90
C LEU A 224 -3.69 -5.83 -2.99
N ARG A 225 -3.99 -5.34 -4.20
CA ARG A 225 -3.12 -5.51 -5.35
C ARG A 225 -1.95 -4.54 -5.32
N THR A 226 -0.80 -5.06 -4.94
CA THR A 226 0.46 -4.32 -4.96
C THR A 226 1.23 -4.59 -6.27
N PRO A 227 2.06 -3.66 -6.73
CA PRO A 227 3.02 -3.98 -7.78
C PRO A 227 4.01 -5.02 -7.27
N LEU A 228 4.41 -5.94 -8.13
CA LEU A 228 5.55 -6.82 -7.90
C LEU A 228 6.30 -6.98 -9.23
N VAL A 229 7.48 -6.40 -9.30
CA VAL A 229 8.37 -6.50 -10.46
C VAL A 229 9.71 -7.05 -9.98
N VAL A 230 10.19 -8.10 -10.63
CA VAL A 230 11.45 -8.75 -10.27
C VAL A 230 12.38 -8.78 -11.48
N ARG A 231 13.60 -8.27 -11.32
CA ARG A 231 14.72 -8.47 -12.22
C ARG A 231 15.72 -9.40 -11.55
N TRP A 232 15.92 -10.57 -12.12
CA TRP A 232 16.92 -11.54 -11.67
C TRP A 232 17.68 -12.07 -12.88
N PRO A 233 18.84 -11.48 -13.18
CA PRO A 233 19.64 -11.87 -14.36
C PRO A 233 19.95 -13.36 -14.37
N GLY A 234 19.75 -13.98 -15.54
CA GLY A 234 19.95 -15.42 -15.71
C GLY A 234 18.82 -16.31 -15.16
N VAL A 235 17.82 -15.74 -14.48
CA VAL A 235 16.67 -16.49 -13.89
C VAL A 235 15.34 -16.03 -14.48
N THR A 236 15.00 -14.74 -14.36
CA THR A 236 13.75 -14.20 -14.93
C THR A 236 13.91 -13.88 -16.41
N GLN A 237 12.85 -14.11 -17.19
CA GLN A 237 12.81 -13.71 -18.59
C GLN A 237 12.23 -12.30 -18.74
N PRO A 238 12.79 -11.43 -19.59
CA PRO A 238 12.23 -10.11 -19.85
C PRO A 238 10.78 -10.21 -20.35
N GLY A 239 9.89 -9.41 -19.77
CA GLY A 239 8.47 -9.37 -20.14
C GLY A 239 7.64 -10.56 -19.65
N GLN A 240 8.20 -11.45 -18.85
CA GLN A 240 7.44 -12.54 -18.23
C GLN A 240 6.34 -11.99 -17.32
N VAL A 241 5.13 -12.53 -17.46
CA VAL A 241 3.99 -12.23 -16.58
C VAL A 241 3.57 -13.50 -15.86
N CYS A 242 3.37 -13.39 -14.55
CA CYS A 242 2.84 -14.47 -13.71
C CYS A 242 1.46 -14.06 -13.18
N ASN A 243 0.48 -14.97 -13.28
CA ASN A 243 -0.88 -14.77 -12.79
C ASN A 243 -1.20 -15.59 -11.54
N GLU A 244 -0.21 -16.26 -10.97
CA GLU A 244 -0.40 -17.00 -9.72
C GLU A 244 -0.60 -16.04 -8.53
N ILE A 245 -1.31 -16.51 -7.52
CA ILE A 245 -1.47 -15.75 -6.26
C ILE A 245 -0.14 -15.75 -5.53
N VAL A 246 0.46 -14.58 -5.42
CA VAL A 246 1.68 -14.32 -4.66
C VAL A 246 1.42 -13.21 -3.63
N SER A 247 2.24 -13.14 -2.59
CA SER A 247 2.05 -12.17 -1.53
C SER A 247 3.40 -11.69 -0.97
N ASN A 248 3.38 -10.57 -0.25
CA ASN A 248 4.55 -10.05 0.45
C ASN A 248 5.07 -10.99 1.57
N VAL A 249 4.24 -11.91 2.08
CA VAL A 249 4.73 -12.96 2.99
C VAL A 249 5.68 -13.96 2.31
N ASP A 250 5.76 -13.98 0.98
CA ASP A 250 6.64 -14.86 0.20
C ASP A 250 8.05 -14.29 0.01
N PHE A 251 8.26 -13.01 0.33
CA PHE A 251 9.53 -12.33 0.00
C PHE A 251 10.69 -12.88 0.83
N ALA A 252 10.51 -13.06 2.12
CA ALA A 252 11.56 -13.53 2.99
C ALA A 252 12.00 -14.96 2.64
N GLU A 253 11.05 -15.86 2.39
CA GLU A 253 11.32 -17.23 1.92
C GLU A 253 12.04 -17.24 0.58
N THR A 254 11.66 -16.32 -0.33
CA THR A 254 12.32 -16.17 -1.63
C THR A 254 13.78 -15.71 -1.47
N PHE A 255 14.04 -14.77 -0.57
CA PHE A 255 15.40 -14.28 -0.34
C PHE A 255 16.29 -15.33 0.34
N LEU A 256 15.74 -16.10 1.29
CA LEU A 256 16.45 -17.22 1.91
C LEU A 256 16.80 -18.30 0.89
N ASP A 257 15.83 -18.72 0.08
CA ASP A 257 16.03 -19.71 -1.00
C ASP A 257 17.07 -19.23 -2.02
N ALA A 258 16.97 -17.97 -2.47
CA ALA A 258 17.94 -17.38 -3.39
C ALA A 258 19.36 -17.31 -2.79
N ALA A 259 19.47 -17.18 -1.47
CA ALA A 259 20.75 -17.19 -0.74
C ALA A 259 21.25 -18.61 -0.41
N GLY A 260 20.48 -19.65 -0.73
CA GLY A 260 20.81 -21.05 -0.38
C GLY A 260 20.69 -21.36 1.12
N VAL A 261 19.85 -20.59 1.83
CA VAL A 261 19.59 -20.74 3.25
C VAL A 261 18.27 -21.50 3.43
N GLU A 262 18.25 -22.46 4.37
CA GLU A 262 17.02 -23.20 4.67
C GLU A 262 15.93 -22.26 5.21
N VAL A 263 14.73 -22.37 4.64
CA VAL A 263 13.57 -21.59 5.07
C VAL A 263 13.03 -22.17 6.40
N PRO A 264 12.95 -21.38 7.48
CA PRO A 264 12.37 -21.83 8.74
C PRO A 264 10.92 -22.31 8.59
N LYS A 265 10.56 -23.37 9.27
CA LYS A 265 9.22 -24.02 9.14
C LYS A 265 8.07 -23.16 9.69
N GLU A 266 8.38 -22.20 10.54
CA GLU A 266 7.44 -21.25 11.13
C GLU A 266 6.99 -20.18 10.13
N MET A 267 7.70 -19.99 9.03
CA MET A 267 7.36 -19.03 7.99
C MET A 267 6.18 -19.55 7.17
N GLN A 268 5.23 -18.67 6.92
CA GLN A 268 3.93 -19.02 6.29
C GLN A 268 3.89 -18.76 4.79
N GLY A 269 4.89 -18.07 4.24
CA GLY A 269 5.05 -17.82 2.82
C GLY A 269 5.59 -19.04 2.06
N ALA A 270 5.79 -18.86 0.78
CA ALA A 270 6.43 -19.83 -0.10
C ALA A 270 7.44 -19.14 -1.02
N SER A 271 8.58 -19.76 -1.27
CA SER A 271 9.58 -19.22 -2.18
C SER A 271 9.01 -19.00 -3.58
N LEU A 272 9.19 -17.80 -4.11
CA LEU A 272 8.83 -17.44 -5.50
C LEU A 272 9.86 -17.94 -6.51
N VAL A 273 11.00 -18.49 -6.09
CA VAL A 273 12.08 -18.93 -6.99
C VAL A 273 11.60 -19.87 -8.09
N PRO A 274 10.77 -20.90 -7.86
CA PRO A 274 10.24 -21.74 -8.93
C PRO A 274 9.41 -20.95 -9.95
N ILE A 275 8.54 -20.05 -9.48
CA ILE A 275 7.69 -19.20 -10.34
C ILE A 275 8.56 -18.24 -11.17
N LEU A 276 9.57 -17.64 -10.56
CA LEU A 276 10.50 -16.74 -11.24
C LEU A 276 11.31 -17.46 -12.33
N LYS A 277 11.54 -18.78 -12.17
CA LYS A 277 12.11 -19.66 -13.20
C LYS A 277 11.08 -20.12 -14.26
N GLY A 278 9.84 -19.68 -14.19
CA GLY A 278 8.76 -20.12 -15.09
C GLY A 278 8.21 -21.53 -14.78
N GLN A 279 8.40 -22.03 -13.58
CA GLN A 279 8.03 -23.39 -13.14
C GLN A 279 7.07 -23.31 -11.94
N THR A 280 5.80 -23.04 -12.18
CA THR A 280 4.80 -23.03 -11.10
C THR A 280 4.64 -24.44 -10.50
N PRO A 281 4.86 -24.62 -9.18
CA PRO A 281 4.60 -25.89 -8.51
C PRO A 281 3.12 -26.32 -8.66
N ALA A 282 2.87 -27.61 -8.82
CA ALA A 282 1.51 -28.15 -9.00
C ALA A 282 0.61 -27.90 -7.77
N ASP A 283 1.20 -27.82 -6.60
CA ASP A 283 0.56 -27.55 -5.32
C ASP A 283 0.57 -26.07 -4.94
N TRP A 284 0.95 -25.17 -5.87
CA TRP A 284 0.92 -23.73 -5.60
C TRP A 284 -0.46 -23.28 -5.16
N ARG A 285 -0.51 -22.36 -4.19
CA ARG A 285 -1.75 -21.87 -3.59
C ARG A 285 -2.73 -21.34 -4.63
N LYS A 286 -4.03 -21.68 -4.44
CA LYS A 286 -5.14 -21.19 -5.27
C LYS A 286 -6.06 -20.25 -4.51
N SER A 287 -5.75 -20.00 -3.24
CA SER A 287 -6.48 -19.08 -2.36
C SER A 287 -5.51 -18.38 -1.42
N PHE A 288 -5.91 -17.21 -0.92
CA PHE A 288 -5.16 -16.42 0.02
C PHE A 288 -6.06 -15.95 1.15
N TYR A 289 -5.55 -15.98 2.39
CA TYR A 289 -6.22 -15.50 3.58
C TYR A 289 -5.82 -14.06 3.87
N TYR A 290 -6.79 -13.22 4.23
CA TYR A 290 -6.60 -11.83 4.65
C TYR A 290 -7.29 -11.58 5.97
N HIS A 291 -6.70 -10.75 6.83
CA HIS A 291 -7.32 -10.29 8.07
C HIS A 291 -6.96 -8.83 8.38
N TYR A 292 -7.94 -8.02 8.74
CA TYR A 292 -7.80 -6.65 9.19
C TYR A 292 -8.32 -6.50 10.63
N TYR A 293 -7.51 -5.96 11.53
CA TYR A 293 -7.75 -5.96 12.97
C TYR A 293 -8.08 -4.58 13.56
N GLU A 294 -7.65 -3.47 12.92
CA GLU A 294 -7.77 -2.13 13.49
C GLU A 294 -9.23 -1.67 13.56
N TYR A 295 -9.63 -1.13 14.71
CA TYR A 295 -10.91 -0.49 14.91
C TYR A 295 -10.92 0.27 16.25
N PRO A 296 -11.59 1.43 16.39
CA PRO A 296 -12.25 2.23 15.35
C PRO A 296 -11.31 3.19 14.60
N VAL A 297 -10.07 3.29 14.99
CA VAL A 297 -9.10 4.26 14.46
C VAL A 297 -8.01 3.54 13.69
N PRO A 298 -7.62 4.07 12.52
CA PRO A 298 -8.22 5.18 11.79
C PRO A 298 -9.38 4.74 10.88
N HIS A 299 -10.21 5.70 10.46
CA HIS A 299 -11.21 5.56 9.41
C HIS A 299 -12.42 4.66 9.69
N ARG A 300 -12.59 4.15 10.90
CA ARG A 300 -13.76 3.33 11.31
C ARG A 300 -14.02 2.11 10.41
N VAL A 301 -12.97 1.61 9.75
CA VAL A 301 -13.06 0.37 8.97
C VAL A 301 -13.20 -0.80 9.93
N ARG A 302 -14.31 -1.54 9.83
CA ARG A 302 -14.60 -2.65 10.74
C ARG A 302 -13.62 -3.79 10.55
N PRO A 303 -13.23 -4.48 11.63
CA PRO A 303 -12.44 -5.70 11.52
C PRO A 303 -13.13 -6.69 10.58
N HIS A 304 -12.37 -7.31 9.73
CA HIS A 304 -12.85 -8.27 8.76
C HIS A 304 -11.74 -9.24 8.36
N GLU A 305 -12.15 -10.40 7.91
CA GLU A 305 -11.28 -11.38 7.33
C GLU A 305 -11.87 -11.89 6.01
N GLY A 306 -11.07 -12.54 5.21
CA GLY A 306 -11.59 -13.06 3.97
C GLY A 306 -10.67 -14.05 3.29
N VAL A 307 -11.21 -14.67 2.26
CA VAL A 307 -10.48 -15.54 1.36
C VAL A 307 -10.64 -15.06 -0.07
N ILE A 308 -9.52 -15.01 -0.77
CA ILE A 308 -9.43 -14.55 -2.16
C ILE A 308 -8.95 -15.71 -3.03
N THR A 309 -9.61 -15.92 -4.18
CA THR A 309 -9.19 -16.80 -5.26
C THR A 309 -8.97 -15.98 -6.54
N ASP A 310 -8.67 -16.61 -7.66
CA ASP A 310 -8.57 -15.95 -8.97
C ASP A 310 -9.89 -15.30 -9.42
N GLN A 311 -11.04 -15.86 -8.98
CA GLN A 311 -12.36 -15.37 -9.38
C GLN A 311 -13.16 -14.77 -8.23
N PHE A 312 -13.17 -15.40 -7.06
CA PHE A 312 -14.07 -15.03 -5.98
C PHE A 312 -13.33 -14.46 -4.79
N LYS A 313 -14.00 -13.55 -4.09
CA LYS A 313 -13.59 -13.01 -2.80
C LYS A 313 -14.77 -13.12 -1.84
N LEU A 314 -14.58 -13.84 -0.73
CA LEU A 314 -15.53 -13.87 0.38
C LEU A 314 -14.96 -13.10 1.54
N VAL A 315 -15.74 -12.16 2.06
CA VAL A 315 -15.38 -11.33 3.22
C VAL A 315 -16.33 -11.63 4.36
N ARG A 316 -15.80 -11.98 5.52
CA ARG A 316 -16.52 -12.04 6.78
C ARG A 316 -16.27 -10.77 7.56
N ILE A 317 -17.29 -9.97 7.75
CA ILE A 317 -17.21 -8.69 8.45
C ILE A 317 -17.72 -8.88 9.86
N TYR A 318 -16.92 -8.48 10.83
CA TYR A 318 -17.30 -8.52 12.24
C TYR A 318 -18.22 -7.35 12.56
N ALA A 319 -19.35 -7.65 13.17
CA ALA A 319 -20.34 -6.68 13.61
C ALA A 319 -20.71 -6.93 15.08
N PRO A 320 -21.20 -5.91 15.82
CA PRO A 320 -21.52 -6.06 17.25
C PRO A 320 -22.54 -7.13 17.56
N GLU A 321 -23.47 -7.38 16.64
CA GLU A 321 -24.58 -8.31 16.81
C GLU A 321 -24.20 -9.69 16.28
N GLU A 322 -24.05 -9.80 14.94
CA GLU A 322 -23.60 -11.02 14.28
C GLU A 322 -22.69 -10.69 13.11
N PRO A 323 -21.61 -11.45 12.90
CA PRO A 323 -20.82 -11.35 11.68
C PRO A 323 -21.69 -11.64 10.45
N TYR A 324 -21.41 -10.95 9.35
CA TYR A 324 -22.07 -11.20 8.07
C TYR A 324 -21.06 -11.36 6.95
N PHE A 325 -21.50 -11.91 5.83
CA PHE A 325 -20.66 -12.19 4.68
C PHE A 325 -21.00 -11.30 3.49
N GLU A 326 -19.98 -10.93 2.74
CA GLU A 326 -20.08 -10.36 1.41
C GLU A 326 -19.28 -11.23 0.44
N LEU A 327 -19.87 -11.55 -0.72
CA LEU A 327 -19.22 -12.29 -1.80
C LEU A 327 -19.08 -11.39 -3.02
N TYR A 328 -17.91 -11.37 -3.61
CA TYR A 328 -17.60 -10.65 -4.85
C TYR A 328 -17.14 -11.62 -5.93
N ASP A 329 -17.67 -11.49 -7.15
CA ASP A 329 -17.21 -12.18 -8.35
C ASP A 329 -16.34 -11.23 -9.15
N ARG A 330 -15.04 -11.32 -8.99
CA ARG A 330 -14.03 -10.42 -9.57
C ARG A 330 -13.94 -10.52 -11.11
N LYS A 331 -14.49 -11.58 -11.73
CA LYS A 331 -14.59 -11.72 -13.20
C LYS A 331 -15.85 -11.06 -13.75
N ALA A 332 -16.96 -11.22 -13.06
CA ALA A 332 -18.24 -10.62 -13.47
C ALA A 332 -18.33 -9.14 -13.05
N ASP A 333 -17.72 -8.77 -11.93
CA ASP A 333 -17.72 -7.43 -11.36
C ASP A 333 -16.30 -7.07 -10.86
N PRO A 334 -15.38 -6.71 -11.77
CA PRO A 334 -14.00 -6.40 -11.39
C PRO A 334 -13.84 -5.20 -10.45
N ALA A 335 -14.84 -4.32 -10.39
CA ALA A 335 -14.86 -3.15 -9.51
C ALA A 335 -15.50 -3.45 -8.13
N GLU A 336 -15.88 -4.70 -7.87
CA GLU A 336 -16.42 -5.16 -6.59
C GLU A 336 -17.60 -4.31 -6.07
N MET A 337 -18.47 -3.90 -7.00
CA MET A 337 -19.61 -3.03 -6.73
C MET A 337 -20.81 -3.77 -6.14
N LYS A 338 -20.90 -5.09 -6.37
CA LYS A 338 -22.06 -5.88 -6.03
C LYS A 338 -21.72 -7.03 -5.10
N ASN A 339 -22.42 -7.08 -3.95
CA ASN A 339 -22.38 -8.22 -3.07
C ASN A 339 -23.34 -9.32 -3.55
N PHE A 340 -22.82 -10.50 -3.83
CA PHE A 340 -23.55 -11.67 -4.30
C PHE A 340 -23.87 -12.69 -3.20
N SER A 341 -23.54 -12.41 -1.93
CA SER A 341 -23.69 -13.39 -0.84
C SER A 341 -25.13 -13.90 -0.64
N ASN A 342 -26.13 -13.07 -0.97
CA ASN A 342 -27.54 -13.40 -0.85
C ASN A 342 -28.19 -13.77 -2.19
N ASP A 343 -27.44 -13.88 -3.26
CA ASP A 343 -27.95 -14.28 -4.56
C ASP A 343 -28.04 -15.82 -4.63
N PRO A 344 -29.24 -16.41 -4.84
CA PRO A 344 -29.37 -17.87 -4.92
C PRO A 344 -28.48 -18.55 -5.95
N ALA A 345 -28.12 -17.85 -7.04
CA ALA A 345 -27.21 -18.36 -8.05
C ALA A 345 -25.79 -18.60 -7.53
N TYR A 346 -25.41 -17.93 -6.47
CA TYR A 346 -24.08 -18.03 -5.85
C TYR A 346 -24.07 -18.84 -4.53
N ALA A 347 -25.18 -19.48 -4.14
CA ALA A 347 -25.30 -20.20 -2.86
C ALA A 347 -24.20 -21.26 -2.67
N GLU A 348 -23.91 -22.08 -3.70
CA GLU A 348 -22.84 -23.07 -3.64
C GLU A 348 -21.46 -22.44 -3.62
N THR A 349 -21.26 -21.30 -4.28
CA THR A 349 -20.02 -20.52 -4.22
C THR A 349 -19.77 -19.98 -2.81
N VAL A 350 -20.78 -19.41 -2.16
CA VAL A 350 -20.68 -18.95 -0.77
C VAL A 350 -20.28 -20.10 0.15
N LYS A 351 -20.92 -21.25 0.01
CA LYS A 351 -20.61 -22.46 0.79
C LYS A 351 -19.15 -22.93 0.58
N MET A 352 -18.72 -23.01 -0.68
CA MET A 352 -17.35 -23.38 -1.04
C MET A 352 -16.33 -22.41 -0.45
N MET A 353 -16.54 -21.11 -0.62
CA MET A 353 -15.63 -20.08 -0.12
C MET A 353 -15.60 -20.00 1.41
N THR A 354 -16.75 -20.26 2.07
CA THR A 354 -16.80 -20.35 3.54
C THR A 354 -16.00 -21.57 4.05
N ALA A 355 -16.09 -22.70 3.37
CA ALA A 355 -15.29 -23.88 3.71
C ALA A 355 -13.78 -23.64 3.49
N GLU A 356 -13.41 -22.95 2.40
CA GLU A 356 -12.00 -22.57 2.15
C GLU A 356 -11.48 -21.58 3.17
N LEU A 357 -12.29 -20.58 3.58
CA LEU A 357 -11.92 -19.66 4.68
C LEU A 357 -11.66 -20.43 5.97
N ALA A 358 -12.54 -21.35 6.36
CA ALA A 358 -12.38 -22.17 7.56
C ALA A 358 -11.12 -23.05 7.50
N LYS A 359 -10.83 -23.63 6.35
CA LYS A 359 -9.63 -24.43 6.09
C LYS A 359 -8.36 -23.58 6.27
N LEU A 360 -8.30 -22.38 5.65
CA LEU A 360 -7.14 -21.50 5.76
C LEU A 360 -6.94 -21.00 7.19
N ARG A 361 -8.01 -20.67 7.91
CA ARG A 361 -7.93 -20.34 9.34
C ARG A 361 -7.27 -21.45 10.16
N THR A 362 -7.64 -22.70 9.88
CA THR A 362 -7.04 -23.86 10.56
C THR A 362 -5.55 -24.05 10.17
N GLN A 363 -5.24 -23.92 8.88
CA GLN A 363 -3.88 -24.09 8.38
C GLN A 363 -2.91 -23.03 8.90
N LEU A 364 -3.40 -21.80 9.08
CA LEU A 364 -2.61 -20.65 9.55
C LEU A 364 -2.70 -20.44 11.06
N ASP A 365 -3.31 -21.38 11.79
CA ASP A 365 -3.50 -21.31 13.25
C ASP A 365 -4.11 -19.98 13.73
N VAL A 366 -5.11 -19.48 12.97
CA VAL A 366 -5.77 -18.23 13.29
C VAL A 366 -6.62 -18.38 14.54
N PRO A 367 -6.40 -17.56 15.59
CA PRO A 367 -7.17 -17.64 16.83
C PRO A 367 -8.68 -17.53 16.61
N ALA A 368 -9.46 -18.21 17.42
CA ALA A 368 -10.90 -18.04 17.46
C ALA A 368 -11.22 -16.69 18.12
N GLU A 369 -11.63 -15.71 17.32
CA GLU A 369 -12.06 -14.40 17.79
C GLU A 369 -13.57 -14.29 17.82
N THR A 370 -14.10 -13.74 18.92
CA THR A 370 -15.50 -13.32 18.97
C THR A 370 -15.66 -11.91 18.39
N PRO A 371 -16.82 -11.54 17.84
CA PRO A 371 -17.06 -10.18 17.38
C PRO A 371 -16.75 -9.12 18.43
N ARG A 372 -17.00 -9.42 19.71
CA ARG A 372 -16.73 -8.51 20.82
C ARG A 372 -15.23 -8.32 21.06
N GLU A 373 -14.46 -9.37 20.94
CA GLU A 373 -12.99 -9.33 21.07
C GLU A 373 -12.37 -8.57 19.90
N ALA A 374 -12.89 -8.76 18.68
CA ALA A 374 -12.45 -8.04 17.49
C ALA A 374 -12.64 -6.53 17.60
N PHE A 375 -13.64 -6.04 18.35
CA PHE A 375 -13.86 -4.62 18.60
C PHE A 375 -13.07 -4.07 19.81
N GLY A 376 -12.37 -4.93 20.55
CA GLY A 376 -11.68 -4.57 21.79
C GLY A 376 -12.64 -4.15 22.91
N ASN A 377 -12.09 -3.71 24.05
CA ASN A 377 -12.88 -3.30 25.23
C ASN A 377 -13.41 -1.86 25.14
N ARG A 378 -13.43 -1.20 23.99
CA ARG A 378 -13.95 0.16 23.83
C ARG A 378 -15.43 0.13 23.51
N PRO A 379 -16.23 1.03 24.10
CA PRO A 379 -17.65 1.19 23.74
C PRO A 379 -17.75 1.46 22.23
N LEU A 380 -18.70 0.81 21.58
CA LEU A 380 -19.12 1.15 20.22
C LEU A 380 -20.00 2.40 20.36
N GLU A 381 -19.44 3.59 20.12
CA GLU A 381 -20.18 4.83 20.02
C GLU A 381 -20.84 4.97 18.64
#